data_53510efd395e423d50c9789f45135fb5
#
_entry.id   53510efd395e423d50c9789f45135fb5
#
_cell.length_a   1.000
_cell.length_b   1.000
_cell.length_c   1.000
_cell.angle_alpha   90.00
_cell.angle_beta   90.00
_cell.angle_gamma   90.00
#
_symmetry.space_group_name_H-M   'P 1'
#
loop_
_entity.id
_entity.type
_entity.pdbx_description
1 polymer ?
#
loop_
_entity_poly.entity_id
_entity_poly.type
_entity_poly.pdbx_seq_one_letter_code
_entity_poly.pdbx_strand_id
1 'polypeptide(L)'
;MNVLKRFAKRCVALALCACCLGGAVVANVPVTAQAAVSVSASTPVIRLDTASCELKATAQKYYLAVTVTPDRGTPPDAISSNPDVAVGKYVKKAGGRYLYEISGLKDGLATIYLRYANVENMMSVKVGDETGTIDVRIPEGSTLRETAQALERAGVCSMKDVFDAANSNAFDSYSFIASIPNADSRYYKLEGYLYPDTYNFWKGQNVQSVLKTMLNNYQTKTANINWQNTAGLTKERVMTLASIVQRESTATDRANVASVFVNRLKSGNTVNVYRLQADSTMYYPYRAQGNVPSQLPGFQSTYNTYNITGLPAGPICSPSVESIQAALNPASTNYYYFCHSAAGNSYFAETLEQH
;
A
#
# COMPACT_ATOMS: atom_id res chain seq x y z
N MET A 1 -20.36 -26.08 1.04
CA MET A 1 -20.82 -26.46 -0.32
C MET A 1 -21.35 -25.19 -0.96
N ASN A 2 -20.55 -24.47 -1.72
CA ASN A 2 -20.80 -23.31 -2.60
C ASN A 2 -19.64 -22.28 -2.55
N VAL A 3 -18.44 -22.68 -2.99
CA VAL A 3 -17.33 -21.75 -3.34
C VAL A 3 -16.71 -22.12 -4.71
N LEU A 4 -17.33 -23.02 -5.47
CA LEU A 4 -16.79 -23.57 -6.73
C LEU A 4 -17.63 -23.18 -7.97
N LYS A 5 -18.05 -21.91 -8.09
CA LYS A 5 -18.73 -21.43 -9.33
C LYS A 5 -18.38 -19.97 -9.66
N ARG A 6 -17.10 -19.67 -9.92
CA ARG A 6 -16.73 -18.40 -10.60
C ARG A 6 -15.46 -18.50 -11.47
N PHE A 7 -15.18 -19.66 -12.05
CA PHE A 7 -14.20 -19.80 -13.12
C PHE A 7 -14.84 -20.50 -14.31
N ALA A 8 -15.54 -19.76 -15.13
CA ALA A 8 -15.83 -20.11 -16.53
C ALA A 8 -16.64 -18.99 -17.17
N LYS A 9 -15.97 -18.13 -17.93
CA LYS A 9 -16.50 -17.43 -19.12
C LYS A 9 -15.52 -16.37 -19.58
N ARG A 10 -14.57 -16.77 -20.41
CA ARG A 10 -13.93 -15.98 -21.45
C ARG A 10 -12.98 -16.86 -22.26
N CYS A 11 -13.55 -17.63 -23.17
CA CYS A 11 -12.87 -18.16 -24.34
C CYS A 11 -13.92 -18.31 -25.44
N VAL A 12 -13.47 -18.07 -26.66
CA VAL A 12 -14.13 -18.37 -27.94
C VAL A 12 -14.87 -17.22 -28.61
N ALA A 13 -14.17 -16.62 -29.56
CA ALA A 13 -14.68 -16.37 -30.91
C ALA A 13 -13.50 -16.19 -31.88
N LEU A 14 -12.96 -17.32 -32.36
CA LEU A 14 -12.32 -17.40 -33.67
C LEU A 14 -13.41 -17.85 -34.66
N ALA A 15 -13.73 -17.05 -35.64
CA ALA A 15 -14.52 -17.46 -36.76
C ALA A 15 -13.68 -17.35 -38.04
N LEU A 16 -13.38 -18.52 -38.58
CA LEU A 16 -12.95 -18.69 -39.97
C LEU A 16 -14.04 -18.16 -40.92
N CYS A 17 -13.62 -17.52 -42.01
CA CYS A 17 -14.39 -17.49 -43.21
C CYS A 17 -13.49 -17.67 -44.43
N ALA A 18 -13.71 -18.72 -45.16
CA ALA A 18 -13.07 -19.04 -46.40
C ALA A 18 -13.93 -18.62 -47.59
N CYS A 19 -13.25 -18.12 -48.59
CA CYS A 19 -13.52 -18.12 -50.04
C CYS A 19 -14.93 -18.08 -50.60
N CYS A 20 -15.16 -17.10 -51.50
CA CYS A 20 -15.66 -17.35 -52.87
C CYS A 20 -15.31 -16.19 -53.81
N LEU A 21 -14.81 -16.59 -54.97
CA LEU A 21 -14.45 -15.79 -56.14
C LEU A 21 -15.66 -15.16 -56.85
N GLY A 22 -15.51 -13.94 -57.32
CA GLY A 22 -16.44 -13.33 -58.28
C GLY A 22 -16.03 -11.90 -58.60
N GLY A 23 -15.45 -11.71 -59.80
CA GLY A 23 -14.97 -10.43 -60.26
C GLY A 23 -16.09 -9.43 -60.63
N ALA A 24 -15.85 -8.17 -60.37
CA ALA A 24 -16.41 -7.03 -61.08
C ALA A 24 -15.54 -5.78 -60.84
N VAL A 25 -15.14 -5.16 -61.94
CA VAL A 25 -14.42 -3.89 -61.98
C VAL A 25 -15.34 -2.76 -61.57
N VAL A 26 -14.97 -1.93 -60.57
CA VAL A 26 -15.51 -0.57 -60.41
C VAL A 26 -14.49 0.32 -59.66
N ALA A 27 -14.15 1.37 -60.38
CA ALA A 27 -13.78 2.73 -60.01
C ALA A 27 -13.12 2.99 -58.61
N ASN A 28 -11.89 3.51 -58.66
CA ASN A 28 -11.19 4.23 -57.63
C ASN A 28 -12.03 5.44 -57.12
N VAL A 29 -12.37 5.36 -55.81
CA VAL A 29 -12.68 6.54 -54.99
C VAL A 29 -11.68 6.50 -53.81
N PRO A 30 -10.87 7.54 -53.59
CA PRO A 30 -10.00 7.57 -52.45
C PRO A 30 -10.86 7.83 -51.19
N VAL A 31 -11.12 6.75 -50.42
CA VAL A 31 -11.63 6.90 -49.07
C VAL A 31 -10.42 7.31 -48.22
N THR A 32 -10.33 8.61 -47.93
CA THR A 32 -9.48 9.09 -46.84
C THR A 32 -10.03 8.51 -45.54
N ALA A 33 -9.41 7.41 -45.11
CA ALA A 33 -9.62 6.89 -43.77
C ALA A 33 -9.04 7.92 -42.80
N GLN A 34 -9.90 8.78 -42.26
CA GLN A 34 -9.62 9.61 -41.13
C GLN A 34 -9.49 8.66 -39.96
N ALA A 35 -8.23 8.33 -39.58
CA ALA A 35 -7.95 7.60 -38.38
C ALA A 35 -8.50 8.42 -37.21
N ALA A 36 -9.59 7.95 -36.65
CA ALA A 36 -10.08 8.46 -35.36
C ALA A 36 -8.97 8.16 -34.35
N VAL A 37 -8.19 9.19 -34.00
CA VAL A 37 -7.30 9.14 -32.84
C VAL A 37 -8.21 8.97 -31.64
N SER A 38 -8.36 7.74 -31.17
CA SER A 38 -8.94 7.44 -29.87
C SER A 38 -7.98 7.99 -28.82
N VAL A 39 -8.15 9.22 -28.40
CA VAL A 39 -7.51 9.77 -27.21
C VAL A 39 -8.05 8.96 -26.05
N SER A 40 -7.26 7.99 -25.57
CA SER A 40 -7.51 7.33 -24.31
C SER A 40 -7.59 8.43 -23.24
N ALA A 41 -8.78 8.73 -22.77
CA ALA A 41 -8.99 9.73 -21.73
C ALA A 41 -8.31 9.21 -20.47
N SER A 42 -7.18 9.80 -20.09
CA SER A 42 -6.49 9.46 -18.85
C SER A 42 -7.47 9.58 -17.67
N THR A 43 -7.47 8.58 -16.79
CA THR A 43 -8.29 8.58 -15.57
C THR A 43 -7.97 9.84 -14.77
N PRO A 44 -8.95 10.64 -14.37
CA PRO A 44 -8.70 11.84 -13.58
C PRO A 44 -8.06 11.52 -12.22
N VAL A 45 -7.27 12.45 -11.71
CA VAL A 45 -6.71 12.41 -10.35
C VAL A 45 -7.16 13.66 -9.61
N ILE A 46 -7.73 13.48 -8.42
CA ILE A 46 -8.11 14.57 -7.51
C ILE A 46 -7.03 14.66 -6.43
N ARG A 47 -6.48 15.85 -6.21
CA ARG A 47 -5.54 16.14 -5.12
C ARG A 47 -6.11 17.22 -4.22
N LEU A 48 -6.02 17.00 -2.91
CA LEU A 48 -6.40 17.94 -1.87
C LEU A 48 -5.14 18.54 -1.24
N ASP A 49 -5.19 19.77 -0.80
CA ASP A 49 -4.09 20.41 -0.05
C ASP A 49 -3.97 19.84 1.38
N THR A 50 -5.06 19.28 1.92
CA THR A 50 -5.03 18.55 3.20
C THR A 50 -5.98 17.36 3.16
N ALA A 51 -5.69 16.33 3.97
CA ALA A 51 -6.55 15.16 4.17
C ALA A 51 -7.50 15.31 5.38
N SER A 52 -7.30 16.35 6.21
CA SER A 52 -8.14 16.61 7.39
C SER A 52 -8.11 18.08 7.81
N CYS A 53 -9.18 18.53 8.49
CA CYS A 53 -9.18 19.80 9.19
C CYS A 53 -9.95 19.70 10.52
N GLU A 54 -9.61 20.57 11.46
CA GLU A 54 -10.29 20.74 12.71
C GLU A 54 -10.92 22.13 12.77
N LEU A 55 -12.23 22.15 13.04
CA LEU A 55 -13.03 23.36 13.27
C LEU A 55 -13.37 23.39 14.75
N LYS A 56 -12.74 24.27 15.53
CA LYS A 56 -12.88 24.32 17.01
C LYS A 56 -14.26 24.70 17.50
N ALA A 57 -15.09 25.26 16.62
CA ALA A 57 -16.46 25.65 16.94
C ALA A 57 -17.36 25.56 15.70
N THR A 58 -18.66 25.43 15.95
CA THR A 58 -19.68 25.64 14.91
C THR A 58 -19.54 27.04 14.30
N ALA A 59 -19.86 27.20 13.02
CA ALA A 59 -19.69 28.40 12.22
C ALA A 59 -18.23 28.75 11.84
N GLN A 60 -17.22 28.05 12.33
CA GLN A 60 -15.86 28.16 11.82
C GLN A 60 -15.79 27.53 10.41
N LYS A 61 -14.94 28.10 9.57
CA LYS A 61 -14.79 27.68 8.16
C LYS A 61 -13.35 27.35 7.85
N TYR A 62 -13.17 26.36 6.98
CA TYR A 62 -11.89 26.03 6.34
C TYR A 62 -12.03 26.14 4.83
N TYR A 63 -10.99 26.61 4.13
CA TYR A 63 -10.98 26.70 2.67
C TYR A 63 -10.06 25.64 2.09
N LEU A 64 -10.69 24.59 1.56
CA LEU A 64 -10.02 23.46 0.92
C LEU A 64 -9.66 23.81 -0.53
N ALA A 65 -8.39 23.60 -0.93
CA ALA A 65 -7.98 23.73 -2.33
C ALA A 65 -7.87 22.36 -3.01
N VAL A 66 -8.60 22.18 -4.10
CA VAL A 66 -8.71 20.94 -4.85
C VAL A 66 -8.12 21.12 -6.25
N THR A 67 -7.18 20.24 -6.63
CA THR A 67 -6.63 20.17 -7.99
C THR A 67 -7.14 18.91 -8.68
N VAL A 68 -7.54 19.03 -9.94
CA VAL A 68 -7.97 17.91 -10.78
C VAL A 68 -7.09 17.83 -12.02
N THR A 69 -6.64 16.63 -12.40
CA THR A 69 -5.82 16.43 -13.59
C THR A 69 -6.24 15.16 -14.33
N PRO A 70 -6.63 15.19 -15.62
CA PRO A 70 -6.89 16.39 -16.43
C PRO A 70 -8.13 17.15 -15.95
N ASP A 71 -8.07 18.47 -15.99
CA ASP A 71 -9.18 19.34 -15.61
C ASP A 71 -10.10 19.56 -16.81
N ARG A 72 -11.39 19.21 -16.68
CA ARG A 72 -12.41 19.36 -17.71
C ARG A 72 -13.29 20.61 -17.51
N GLY A 73 -12.89 21.48 -16.58
CA GLY A 73 -13.54 22.79 -16.36
C GLY A 73 -14.74 22.78 -15.39
N THR A 74 -15.16 21.62 -14.90
CA THR A 74 -16.24 21.51 -13.91
C THR A 74 -15.66 21.27 -12.51
N PRO A 75 -16.21 21.85 -11.43
CA PRO A 75 -15.78 21.56 -10.08
C PRO A 75 -16.18 20.12 -9.68
N PRO A 76 -15.35 19.39 -8.87
CA PRO A 76 -15.80 18.18 -8.20
C PRO A 76 -17.04 18.39 -7.33
N ASP A 77 -17.92 17.40 -7.26
CA ASP A 77 -19.04 17.42 -6.32
C ASP A 77 -18.53 17.19 -4.90
N ALA A 78 -18.96 18.04 -3.96
CA ALA A 78 -18.64 17.89 -2.55
C ALA A 78 -19.83 17.29 -1.79
N ILE A 79 -19.65 16.10 -1.21
CA ILE A 79 -20.70 15.34 -0.51
C ILE A 79 -20.21 15.05 0.92
N SER A 80 -21.03 15.36 1.91
CA SER A 80 -20.73 15.04 3.32
C SER A 80 -21.30 13.69 3.72
N SER A 81 -20.52 12.90 4.49
CA SER A 81 -21.00 11.68 5.17
C SER A 81 -22.00 12.00 6.30
N ASN A 82 -21.87 13.20 6.88
CA ASN A 82 -22.74 13.68 7.95
C ASN A 82 -23.00 15.19 7.76
N PRO A 83 -23.99 15.55 6.93
CA PRO A 83 -24.28 16.96 6.61
C PRO A 83 -24.76 17.79 7.81
N ASP A 84 -25.21 17.15 8.90
CA ASP A 84 -25.56 17.84 10.14
C ASP A 84 -24.33 18.35 10.89
N VAL A 85 -23.17 17.70 10.70
CA VAL A 85 -21.91 18.04 11.35
C VAL A 85 -21.10 19.01 10.52
N ALA A 86 -20.87 18.71 9.23
CA ALA A 86 -20.10 19.59 8.35
C ALA A 86 -20.55 19.45 6.90
N VAL A 87 -20.45 20.55 6.15
CA VAL A 87 -20.75 20.59 4.71
C VAL A 87 -19.61 21.25 3.95
N GLY A 88 -19.42 20.82 2.69
CA GLY A 88 -18.50 21.44 1.72
C GLY A 88 -19.28 22.13 0.61
N LYS A 89 -18.94 23.38 0.31
CA LYS A 89 -19.56 24.17 -0.76
C LYS A 89 -18.51 24.73 -1.70
N TYR A 90 -18.66 24.50 -2.99
CA TYR A 90 -17.80 25.13 -4.00
C TYR A 90 -17.96 26.66 -3.96
N VAL A 91 -16.84 27.37 -3.98
CA VAL A 91 -16.79 28.83 -3.93
C VAL A 91 -16.37 29.41 -5.27
N LYS A 92 -15.18 29.03 -5.76
CA LYS A 92 -14.64 29.57 -7.02
C LYS A 92 -13.46 28.73 -7.52
N LYS A 93 -13.04 28.96 -8.76
CA LYS A 93 -11.77 28.47 -9.29
C LYS A 93 -10.75 29.61 -9.29
N ALA A 94 -9.56 29.37 -8.74
CA ALA A 94 -8.48 30.34 -8.68
C ALA A 94 -7.12 29.64 -8.80
N GLY A 95 -6.21 30.15 -9.62
CA GLY A 95 -4.87 29.57 -9.79
C GLY A 95 -4.87 28.09 -10.22
N GLY A 96 -5.83 27.68 -11.06
CA GLY A 96 -5.98 26.29 -11.51
C GLY A 96 -6.54 25.32 -10.45
N ARG A 97 -6.97 25.83 -9.27
CA ARG A 97 -7.56 25.03 -8.18
C ARG A 97 -9.02 25.41 -7.96
N TYR A 98 -9.82 24.43 -7.57
CA TYR A 98 -11.19 24.60 -7.11
C TYR A 98 -11.17 24.84 -5.60
N LEU A 99 -11.72 25.95 -5.12
CA LEU A 99 -11.81 26.31 -3.71
C LEU A 99 -13.17 25.95 -3.15
N TYR A 100 -13.17 25.22 -2.04
CA TYR A 100 -14.38 24.83 -1.30
C TYR A 100 -14.35 25.44 0.09
N GLU A 101 -15.47 25.99 0.52
CA GLU A 101 -15.71 26.36 1.90
C GLU A 101 -16.24 25.13 2.65
N ILE A 102 -15.52 24.68 3.65
CA ILE A 102 -15.94 23.63 4.58
C ILE A 102 -16.45 24.31 5.85
N SER A 103 -17.71 24.12 6.15
CA SER A 103 -18.38 24.75 7.29
C SER A 103 -18.77 23.72 8.34
N GLY A 104 -18.37 23.94 9.60
CA GLY A 104 -18.83 23.17 10.76
C GLY A 104 -20.21 23.66 11.23
N LEU A 105 -21.13 22.73 11.39
CA LEU A 105 -22.52 23.02 11.77
C LEU A 105 -22.88 22.52 13.18
N LYS A 106 -22.29 21.38 13.59
CA LYS A 106 -22.52 20.73 14.88
C LYS A 106 -21.27 19.96 15.27
N ASP A 107 -21.01 19.81 16.56
CA ASP A 107 -19.91 19.02 17.07
C ASP A 107 -19.99 17.56 16.61
N GLY A 108 -18.84 17.00 16.23
CA GLY A 108 -18.75 15.64 15.71
C GLY A 108 -17.76 15.46 14.58
N LEU A 109 -17.87 14.33 13.90
CA LEU A 109 -17.03 13.95 12.76
C LEU A 109 -17.86 13.87 11.49
N ALA A 110 -17.27 14.36 10.39
CA ALA A 110 -17.79 14.18 9.03
C ALA A 110 -16.64 13.93 8.05
N THR A 111 -16.93 13.27 6.95
CA THR A 111 -16.02 13.12 5.81
C THR A 111 -16.62 13.86 4.62
N ILE A 112 -15.83 14.75 4.01
CA ILE A 112 -16.22 15.42 2.77
C ILE A 112 -15.60 14.66 1.60
N TYR A 113 -16.45 14.05 0.78
CA TYR A 113 -16.06 13.36 -0.45
C TYR A 113 -16.06 14.36 -1.61
N LEU A 114 -14.96 14.40 -2.37
CA LEU A 114 -14.83 15.18 -3.61
C LEU A 114 -14.89 14.20 -4.79
N ARG A 115 -16.01 14.21 -5.53
CA ARG A 115 -16.27 13.32 -6.67
C ARG A 115 -16.09 14.04 -7.99
N TYR A 116 -15.37 13.41 -8.90
CA TYR A 116 -15.13 13.94 -10.24
C TYR A 116 -15.07 12.80 -11.26
N ALA A 117 -16.03 12.75 -12.17
CA ALA A 117 -16.22 11.61 -13.07
C ALA A 117 -16.34 10.29 -12.26
N ASN A 118 -15.44 9.35 -12.48
CA ASN A 118 -15.42 8.04 -11.81
C ASN A 118 -14.38 7.92 -10.66
N VAL A 119 -13.82 9.05 -10.21
CA VAL A 119 -12.84 9.08 -9.12
C VAL A 119 -13.35 9.89 -7.95
N GLU A 120 -12.87 9.53 -6.77
CA GLU A 120 -13.21 10.18 -5.51
C GLU A 120 -11.95 10.41 -4.69
N ASN A 121 -11.88 11.54 -3.99
CA ASN A 121 -10.94 11.79 -2.90
C ASN A 121 -11.72 12.38 -1.72
N MET A 122 -11.14 12.39 -0.51
CA MET A 122 -11.88 12.78 0.67
C MET A 122 -11.01 13.49 1.69
N MET A 123 -11.64 14.29 2.55
CA MET A 123 -11.03 14.84 3.75
C MET A 123 -11.89 14.57 4.98
N SER A 124 -11.25 14.33 6.11
CA SER A 124 -11.92 14.24 7.41
C SER A 124 -12.08 15.64 8.03
N VAL A 125 -13.25 15.89 8.60
CA VAL A 125 -13.58 17.15 9.29
C VAL A 125 -13.99 16.81 10.72
N LYS A 126 -13.29 17.39 11.69
CA LYS A 126 -13.72 17.41 13.10
C LYS A 126 -14.29 18.77 13.43
N VAL A 127 -15.43 18.82 14.11
CA VAL A 127 -16.04 20.05 14.61
C VAL A 127 -16.19 19.93 16.14
N GLY A 128 -15.73 20.94 16.86
CA GLY A 128 -15.77 20.97 18.33
C GLY A 128 -14.75 20.05 19.01
N ASP A 129 -14.85 19.90 20.34
CA ASP A 129 -13.89 19.16 21.16
C ASP A 129 -14.38 17.79 21.64
N GLU A 130 -15.65 17.43 21.39
CA GLU A 130 -16.25 16.20 21.98
C GLU A 130 -15.62 14.89 21.49
N THR A 131 -14.95 14.91 20.36
CA THR A 131 -14.35 13.70 19.75
C THR A 131 -12.87 13.54 20.07
N GLY A 132 -12.34 13.92 21.16
CA GLY A 132 -10.94 13.87 21.55
C GLY A 132 -9.98 13.10 20.63
N THR A 133 -8.78 13.61 20.42
CA THR A 133 -7.72 12.88 19.72
C THR A 133 -7.10 11.84 20.63
N ILE A 134 -6.50 10.82 20.05
CA ILE A 134 -5.76 9.78 20.74
C ILE A 134 -4.45 9.50 20.02
N ASP A 135 -3.38 9.35 20.79
CA ASP A 135 -2.09 8.93 20.26
C ASP A 135 -2.09 7.43 20.05
N VAL A 136 -1.81 7.02 18.82
CA VAL A 136 -1.68 5.62 18.43
C VAL A 136 -0.23 5.36 18.03
N ARG A 137 0.49 4.61 18.87
CA ARG A 137 1.86 4.19 18.58
C ARG A 137 1.84 2.93 17.72
N ILE A 138 2.49 2.98 16.57
CA ILE A 138 2.74 1.85 15.68
C ILE A 138 4.24 1.54 15.74
N PRO A 139 4.66 0.48 16.43
CA PRO A 139 6.07 0.09 16.52
C PRO A 139 6.65 -0.33 15.17
N GLU A 140 7.97 -0.20 15.04
CA GLU A 140 8.72 -0.80 13.93
C GLU A 140 8.50 -2.32 13.90
N GLY A 141 8.42 -2.89 12.70
CA GLY A 141 8.14 -4.30 12.52
C GLY A 141 6.69 -4.70 12.78
N SER A 142 5.76 -3.73 12.95
CA SER A 142 4.32 -4.02 12.99
C SER A 142 3.83 -4.49 11.63
N THR A 143 3.03 -5.54 11.60
CA THR A 143 2.26 -5.96 10.43
C THR A 143 1.09 -5.00 10.22
N LEU A 144 0.53 -4.96 9.01
CA LEU A 144 -0.70 -4.21 8.74
C LEU A 144 -1.85 -4.68 9.65
N ARG A 145 -1.89 -5.97 9.95
CA ARG A 145 -2.87 -6.54 10.90
C ARG A 145 -2.71 -5.96 12.30
N GLU A 146 -1.49 -5.87 12.81
CA GLU A 146 -1.22 -5.27 14.13
C GLU A 146 -1.49 -3.77 14.16
N THR A 147 -1.19 -3.08 13.06
CA THR A 147 -1.56 -1.68 12.86
C THR A 147 -3.08 -1.50 12.92
N ALA A 148 -3.84 -2.34 12.19
CA ALA A 148 -5.30 -2.33 12.23
C ALA A 148 -5.85 -2.58 13.63
N GLN A 149 -5.26 -3.54 14.38
CA GLN A 149 -5.64 -3.79 15.77
C GLN A 149 -5.37 -2.61 16.70
N ALA A 150 -4.25 -1.91 16.50
CA ALA A 150 -3.92 -0.74 17.29
C ALA A 150 -4.92 0.41 17.06
N LEU A 151 -5.28 0.65 15.79
CA LEU A 151 -6.28 1.64 15.39
C LEU A 151 -7.68 1.31 15.95
N GLU A 152 -8.09 0.04 15.89
CA GLU A 152 -9.39 -0.39 16.41
C GLU A 152 -9.45 -0.29 17.94
N ARG A 153 -8.42 -0.75 18.67
CA ARG A 153 -8.34 -0.62 20.13
C ARG A 153 -8.36 0.83 20.59
N ALA A 154 -7.80 1.73 19.80
CA ALA A 154 -7.85 3.17 20.05
C ALA A 154 -9.19 3.81 19.68
N GLY A 155 -10.10 3.06 19.06
CA GLY A 155 -11.40 3.57 18.60
C GLY A 155 -11.30 4.51 17.40
N VAL A 156 -10.20 4.43 16.61
CA VAL A 156 -9.98 5.29 15.44
C VAL A 156 -10.79 4.78 14.24
N CYS A 157 -10.63 3.50 13.86
CA CYS A 157 -11.40 2.85 12.81
C CYS A 157 -11.37 1.33 13.00
N SER A 158 -12.30 0.59 12.38
CA SER A 158 -12.36 -0.85 12.53
C SER A 158 -11.25 -1.57 11.75
N MET A 159 -10.82 -2.74 12.24
CA MET A 159 -9.88 -3.60 11.51
C MET A 159 -10.40 -3.96 10.12
N LYS A 160 -11.71 -4.20 10.00
CA LYS A 160 -12.34 -4.54 8.72
C LYS A 160 -12.16 -3.40 7.72
N ASP A 161 -12.42 -2.16 8.12
CA ASP A 161 -12.29 -1.00 7.23
C ASP A 161 -10.83 -0.80 6.81
N VAL A 162 -9.87 -1.04 7.72
CA VAL A 162 -8.43 -0.98 7.40
C VAL A 162 -8.06 -2.03 6.34
N PHE A 163 -8.54 -3.28 6.47
CA PHE A 163 -8.24 -4.35 5.50
C PHE A 163 -8.86 -4.08 4.13
N ASP A 164 -10.12 -3.64 4.10
CA ASP A 164 -10.83 -3.31 2.87
C ASP A 164 -10.15 -2.14 2.15
N ALA A 165 -9.82 -1.08 2.90
CA ALA A 165 -9.12 0.08 2.35
C ALA A 165 -7.70 -0.27 1.86
N ALA A 166 -6.94 -1.06 2.64
CA ALA A 166 -5.57 -1.44 2.32
C ALA A 166 -5.43 -2.25 1.03
N ASN A 167 -6.49 -2.96 0.61
CA ASN A 167 -6.54 -3.76 -0.61
C ASN A 167 -7.27 -3.05 -1.77
N SER A 168 -7.77 -1.85 -1.54
CA SER A 168 -8.46 -1.06 -2.56
C SER A 168 -7.48 -0.29 -3.46
N ASN A 169 -8.02 0.32 -4.52
CA ASN A 169 -7.28 1.21 -5.41
C ASN A 169 -7.29 2.68 -4.93
N ALA A 170 -7.80 2.95 -3.72
CA ALA A 170 -7.93 4.31 -3.18
C ALA A 170 -6.59 5.05 -3.00
N PHE A 171 -5.47 4.32 -3.02
CA PHE A 171 -4.13 4.84 -2.80
C PHE A 171 -3.24 4.79 -4.06
N ASP A 172 -3.78 4.49 -5.23
CA ASP A 172 -3.01 4.40 -6.50
C ASP A 172 -2.52 5.77 -6.99
N SER A 173 -2.93 6.86 -6.34
CA SER A 173 -2.29 8.17 -6.52
C SER A 173 -0.85 8.25 -5.99
N TYR A 174 -0.46 7.34 -5.09
CA TYR A 174 0.93 7.18 -4.67
C TYR A 174 1.67 6.28 -5.68
N SER A 175 2.66 6.85 -6.37
CA SER A 175 3.41 6.11 -7.41
C SER A 175 4.05 4.82 -6.90
N PHE A 176 4.52 4.80 -5.65
CA PHE A 176 5.12 3.62 -5.04
C PHE A 176 4.08 2.52 -4.70
N ILE A 177 2.79 2.85 -4.60
CA ILE A 177 1.70 1.88 -4.45
C ILE A 177 1.21 1.41 -5.83
N ALA A 178 1.01 2.35 -6.76
CA ALA A 178 0.57 2.03 -8.13
C ALA A 178 1.58 1.15 -8.88
N SER A 179 2.87 1.25 -8.53
CA SER A 179 3.96 0.47 -9.18
C SER A 179 4.18 -0.92 -8.58
N ILE A 180 3.39 -1.38 -7.62
CA ILE A 180 3.50 -2.72 -7.06
C ILE A 180 3.12 -3.75 -8.14
N PRO A 181 4.06 -4.60 -8.60
CA PRO A 181 3.85 -5.42 -9.80
C PRO A 181 2.94 -6.63 -9.54
N ASN A 182 2.76 -7.05 -8.30
CA ASN A 182 2.10 -8.28 -7.88
C ASN A 182 1.10 -8.06 -6.73
N ALA A 183 0.37 -6.94 -6.77
CA ALA A 183 -0.58 -6.56 -5.72
C ALA A 183 -1.61 -7.67 -5.42
N ASP A 184 -2.10 -8.36 -6.46
CA ASP A 184 -3.10 -9.44 -6.33
C ASP A 184 -2.56 -10.71 -5.64
N SER A 185 -1.23 -10.86 -5.55
CA SER A 185 -0.57 -11.98 -4.85
C SER A 185 -0.28 -11.68 -3.38
N ARG A 186 -0.63 -10.48 -2.90
CA ARG A 186 -0.39 -10.07 -1.52
C ARG A 186 -1.60 -10.27 -0.64
N TYR A 187 -1.37 -10.59 0.63
CA TYR A 187 -2.46 -10.55 1.62
C TYR A 187 -2.98 -9.12 1.80
N TYR A 188 -2.08 -8.14 1.83
CA TYR A 188 -2.40 -6.72 1.93
C TYR A 188 -1.51 -5.90 0.99
N LYS A 189 -2.13 -5.12 0.09
CA LYS A 189 -1.42 -4.27 -0.88
C LYS A 189 -0.52 -3.23 -0.19
N LEU A 190 -0.98 -2.66 0.94
CA LEU A 190 -0.27 -1.62 1.67
C LEU A 190 0.73 -2.15 2.71
N GLU A 191 0.92 -3.48 2.87
CA GLU A 191 1.90 -4.01 3.84
C GLU A 191 3.31 -3.47 3.54
N GLY A 192 3.99 -3.03 4.60
CA GLY A 192 5.33 -2.43 4.52
C GLY A 192 5.36 -0.93 4.27
N TYR A 193 4.22 -0.31 3.94
CA TYR A 193 4.15 1.11 3.56
C TYR A 193 3.44 2.00 4.59
N LEU A 194 2.81 1.43 5.62
CA LEU A 194 2.26 2.18 6.75
C LEU A 194 3.40 2.43 7.75
N TYR A 195 4.05 3.60 7.63
CA TYR A 195 5.29 3.88 8.37
C TYR A 195 5.09 3.78 9.90
N PRO A 196 6.01 3.13 10.64
CA PRO A 196 5.95 3.05 12.09
C PRO A 196 6.27 4.40 12.73
N ASP A 197 5.35 4.92 13.53
CA ASP A 197 5.48 6.19 14.26
C ASP A 197 4.37 6.29 15.34
N THR A 198 4.34 7.38 16.08
CA THR A 198 3.20 7.76 16.91
C THR A 198 2.35 8.77 16.16
N TYR A 199 1.10 8.45 15.96
CA TYR A 199 0.14 9.25 15.21
C TYR A 199 -0.94 9.77 16.16
N ASN A 200 -1.34 11.03 15.98
CA ASN A 200 -2.48 11.61 16.66
C ASN A 200 -3.70 11.55 15.73
N PHE A 201 -4.70 10.74 16.10
CA PHE A 201 -5.92 10.54 15.33
C PHE A 201 -7.16 10.88 16.15
N TRP A 202 -8.26 11.19 15.45
CA TRP A 202 -9.57 11.32 16.08
C TRP A 202 -10.22 9.94 16.22
N LYS A 203 -10.99 9.74 17.28
CA LYS A 203 -11.87 8.57 17.39
C LYS A 203 -12.93 8.63 16.28
N GLY A 204 -13.16 7.50 15.60
CA GLY A 204 -14.06 7.42 14.45
C GLY A 204 -13.57 8.15 13.19
N GLN A 205 -12.26 8.42 13.08
CA GLN A 205 -11.69 9.06 11.90
C GLN A 205 -11.85 8.17 10.65
N ASN A 206 -12.11 8.80 9.50
CA ASN A 206 -12.21 8.09 8.23
C ASN A 206 -10.93 7.30 7.93
N VAL A 207 -11.08 6.00 7.65
CA VAL A 207 -9.96 5.06 7.47
C VAL A 207 -9.01 5.46 6.34
N GLN A 208 -9.52 5.99 5.22
CA GLN A 208 -8.64 6.41 4.12
C GLN A 208 -7.80 7.62 4.51
N SER A 209 -8.34 8.53 5.32
CA SER A 209 -7.58 9.66 5.86
C SER A 209 -6.48 9.18 6.81
N VAL A 210 -6.78 8.22 7.69
CA VAL A 210 -5.79 7.58 8.59
C VAL A 210 -4.66 6.96 7.78
N LEU A 211 -4.97 6.11 6.81
CA LEU A 211 -3.96 5.43 6.00
C LEU A 211 -3.16 6.41 5.13
N LYS A 212 -3.79 7.46 4.59
CA LYS A 212 -3.06 8.53 3.86
C LYS A 212 -2.04 9.24 4.76
N THR A 213 -2.39 9.53 6.01
CA THR A 213 -1.43 10.13 6.97
C THR A 213 -0.20 9.24 7.14
N MET A 214 -0.38 7.92 7.28
CA MET A 214 0.72 6.96 7.43
C MET A 214 1.54 6.80 6.15
N LEU A 215 0.90 6.80 4.97
CA LEU A 215 1.57 6.75 3.66
C LEU A 215 2.36 8.04 3.37
N ASN A 216 1.83 9.21 3.72
CA ASN A 216 2.54 10.49 3.62
C ASN A 216 3.79 10.50 4.51
N ASN A 217 3.68 9.94 5.72
CA ASN A 217 4.82 9.79 6.62
C ASN A 217 5.88 8.85 6.02
N TYR A 218 5.49 7.70 5.45
CA TYR A 218 6.40 6.83 4.70
C TYR A 218 7.12 7.61 3.59
N GLN A 219 6.39 8.37 2.78
CA GLN A 219 6.97 9.16 1.70
C GLN A 219 7.97 10.18 2.22
N THR A 220 7.67 10.86 3.31
CA THR A 220 8.56 11.84 3.96
C THR A 220 9.82 11.18 4.51
N LYS A 221 9.69 10.10 5.27
CA LYS A 221 10.81 9.39 5.91
C LYS A 221 11.74 8.71 4.90
N THR A 222 11.21 8.34 3.72
CA THR A 222 11.99 7.68 2.66
C THR A 222 12.42 8.63 1.53
N ALA A 223 12.09 9.92 1.60
CA ALA A 223 12.35 10.90 0.54
C ALA A 223 13.83 11.00 0.16
N ASN A 224 14.72 10.90 1.14
CA ASN A 224 16.18 11.07 0.96
C ASN A 224 16.92 9.73 0.84
N ILE A 225 16.21 8.59 0.72
CA ILE A 225 16.85 7.29 0.56
C ILE A 225 17.33 7.15 -0.89
N ASN A 226 18.63 6.88 -1.07
CA ASN A 226 19.16 6.41 -2.34
C ASN A 226 18.82 4.92 -2.50
N TRP A 227 17.93 4.61 -3.45
CA TRP A 227 17.43 3.25 -3.68
C TRP A 227 18.35 2.37 -4.53
N GLN A 228 19.51 2.87 -4.96
CA GLN A 228 20.53 2.04 -5.61
C GLN A 228 21.09 1.02 -4.62
N ASN A 229 21.29 -0.19 -5.08
CA ASN A 229 21.81 -1.29 -4.23
C ASN A 229 22.66 -2.26 -5.05
N THR A 230 23.57 -2.95 -4.38
CA THR A 230 24.52 -3.90 -4.98
C THR A 230 23.87 -5.23 -5.40
N ALA A 231 22.71 -5.55 -4.88
CA ALA A 231 21.97 -6.78 -5.18
C ALA A 231 21.09 -6.68 -6.43
N GLY A 232 20.99 -5.50 -7.06
CA GLY A 232 20.16 -5.28 -8.25
C GLY A 232 18.66 -5.42 -7.97
N LEU A 233 18.21 -5.20 -6.74
CA LEU A 233 16.83 -5.32 -6.32
C LEU A 233 16.04 -4.07 -6.70
N THR A 234 14.81 -4.23 -7.16
CA THR A 234 13.86 -3.14 -7.30
C THR A 234 13.50 -2.56 -5.93
N LYS A 235 13.03 -1.31 -5.88
CA LYS A 235 12.60 -0.65 -4.63
C LYS A 235 11.62 -1.53 -3.83
N GLU A 236 10.68 -2.15 -4.50
CA GLU A 236 9.69 -3.04 -3.90
C GLU A 236 10.35 -4.29 -3.28
N ARG A 237 11.31 -4.91 -3.98
CA ARG A 237 12.05 -6.06 -3.46
C ARG A 237 12.98 -5.69 -2.31
N VAL A 238 13.53 -4.48 -2.31
CA VAL A 238 14.28 -3.93 -1.16
C VAL A 238 13.37 -3.79 0.04
N MET A 239 12.15 -3.26 -0.12
CA MET A 239 11.17 -3.16 0.98
C MET A 239 10.79 -4.54 1.52
N THR A 240 10.62 -5.53 0.64
CA THR A 240 10.35 -6.92 1.05
C THR A 240 11.51 -7.51 1.86
N LEU A 241 12.74 -7.37 1.38
CA LEU A 241 13.94 -7.81 2.12
C LEU A 241 14.07 -7.07 3.46
N ALA A 242 13.92 -5.74 3.45
CA ALA A 242 14.00 -4.92 4.66
C ALA A 242 13.00 -5.35 5.74
N SER A 243 11.79 -5.75 5.34
CA SER A 243 10.77 -6.24 6.28
C SER A 243 11.16 -7.58 6.93
N ILE A 244 11.85 -8.46 6.20
CA ILE A 244 12.38 -9.71 6.75
C ILE A 244 13.58 -9.40 7.67
N VAL A 245 14.51 -8.55 7.23
CA VAL A 245 15.64 -8.11 8.07
C VAL A 245 15.14 -7.47 9.37
N GLN A 246 14.11 -6.60 9.31
CA GLN A 246 13.49 -6.00 10.49
C GLN A 246 13.03 -7.04 11.52
N ARG A 247 12.58 -8.20 11.06
CA ARG A 247 11.99 -9.24 11.89
C ARG A 247 13.01 -10.28 12.38
N GLU A 248 14.12 -10.45 11.65
CA GLU A 248 15.14 -11.47 11.89
C GLU A 248 16.41 -10.91 12.52
N SER A 249 16.56 -9.57 12.63
CA SER A 249 17.78 -8.94 13.13
C SER A 249 17.58 -8.24 14.47
N THR A 250 18.70 -8.05 15.15
CA THR A 250 18.84 -7.11 16.26
C THR A 250 19.20 -5.71 15.74
N ALA A 251 19.29 -4.72 16.63
CA ALA A 251 19.68 -3.36 16.25
C ALA A 251 21.09 -3.25 15.65
N THR A 252 21.99 -4.19 16.00
CA THR A 252 23.43 -4.11 15.69
C THR A 252 23.88 -5.00 14.53
N ASP A 253 23.04 -5.95 14.07
CA ASP A 253 23.44 -6.96 13.08
C ASP A 253 22.65 -6.92 11.77
N ARG A 254 21.76 -5.92 11.57
CA ARG A 254 20.91 -5.80 10.38
C ARG A 254 21.67 -5.98 9.07
N ALA A 255 22.86 -5.36 8.94
CA ALA A 255 23.66 -5.46 7.71
C ALA A 255 24.20 -6.86 7.46
N ASN A 256 24.59 -7.60 8.51
CA ASN A 256 25.04 -8.98 8.42
C ASN A 256 23.88 -9.94 8.09
N VAL A 257 22.72 -9.78 8.74
CA VAL A 257 21.51 -10.55 8.42
C VAL A 257 21.06 -10.29 6.97
N ALA A 258 21.09 -9.03 6.54
CA ALA A 258 20.80 -8.67 5.14
C ALA A 258 21.77 -9.34 4.17
N SER A 259 23.08 -9.43 4.53
CA SER A 259 24.08 -10.09 3.68
C SER A 259 23.83 -11.59 3.53
N VAL A 260 23.41 -12.29 4.59
CA VAL A 260 23.02 -13.70 4.50
C VAL A 260 21.89 -13.89 3.50
N PHE A 261 20.82 -13.08 3.59
CA PHE A 261 19.71 -13.21 2.66
C PHE A 261 20.11 -12.85 1.23
N VAL A 262 20.90 -11.78 1.03
CA VAL A 262 21.39 -11.41 -0.31
C VAL A 262 22.29 -12.51 -0.90
N ASN A 263 23.15 -13.15 -0.10
CA ASN A 263 23.98 -14.27 -0.53
C ASN A 263 23.11 -15.46 -0.95
N ARG A 264 22.05 -15.80 -0.20
CA ARG A 264 21.09 -16.86 -0.57
C ARG A 264 20.29 -16.53 -1.85
N LEU A 265 20.06 -15.24 -2.15
CA LEU A 265 19.35 -14.80 -3.36
C LEU A 265 20.22 -14.86 -4.64
N LYS A 266 21.56 -14.92 -4.53
CA LYS A 266 22.45 -14.99 -5.68
C LYS A 266 22.33 -16.35 -6.38
N SER A 267 22.21 -16.34 -7.71
CA SER A 267 22.29 -17.57 -8.51
C SER A 267 23.69 -18.17 -8.44
N GLY A 268 23.79 -19.52 -8.37
CA GLY A 268 25.08 -20.20 -8.30
C GLY A 268 25.85 -19.97 -7.00
N ASN A 269 25.15 -19.70 -5.87
CA ASN A 269 25.82 -19.57 -4.59
C ASN A 269 26.48 -20.91 -4.17
N THR A 270 27.55 -20.81 -3.42
CA THR A 270 28.46 -21.96 -3.12
C THR A 270 27.82 -23.05 -2.29
N VAL A 271 26.74 -22.74 -1.55
CA VAL A 271 26.06 -23.70 -0.64
C VAL A 271 24.74 -24.23 -1.24
N ASN A 272 24.36 -23.81 -2.45
CA ASN A 272 23.11 -24.20 -3.11
C ASN A 272 21.84 -23.94 -2.27
N VAL A 273 21.85 -22.91 -1.41
CA VAL A 273 20.70 -22.50 -0.59
C VAL A 273 20.03 -21.29 -1.23
N TYR A 274 18.86 -21.49 -1.82
CA TYR A 274 18.08 -20.45 -2.54
C TYR A 274 16.78 -20.08 -1.82
N ARG A 275 16.50 -20.69 -0.68
CA ARG A 275 15.37 -20.36 0.20
C ARG A 275 15.86 -19.50 1.34
N LEU A 276 15.11 -18.46 1.70
CA LEU A 276 15.53 -17.58 2.78
C LEU A 276 15.41 -18.24 4.15
N GLN A 277 14.44 -19.16 4.33
CA GLN A 277 14.21 -19.90 5.57
C GLN A 277 14.11 -18.96 6.79
N ALA A 278 13.36 -17.89 6.64
CA ALA A 278 13.12 -16.90 7.67
C ALA A 278 11.84 -17.25 8.44
N ASP A 279 11.97 -17.49 9.75
CA ASP A 279 10.86 -17.93 10.62
C ASP A 279 9.71 -16.93 10.63
N SER A 280 10.03 -15.63 10.57
CA SER A 280 9.04 -14.55 10.51
C SER A 280 8.07 -14.63 9.35
N THR A 281 8.39 -15.38 8.30
CA THR A 281 7.53 -15.56 7.12
C THR A 281 6.55 -16.73 7.23
N MET A 282 6.79 -17.67 8.19
CA MET A 282 6.06 -18.95 8.25
C MET A 282 4.56 -18.81 8.41
N TYR A 283 4.13 -17.85 9.22
CA TYR A 283 2.72 -17.66 9.58
C TYR A 283 2.14 -16.31 9.13
N TYR A 284 2.88 -15.51 8.37
CA TYR A 284 2.37 -14.25 7.86
C TYR A 284 1.06 -14.48 7.08
N PRO A 285 0.00 -13.67 7.24
CA PRO A 285 -0.09 -12.39 7.96
C PRO A 285 -0.31 -12.49 9.48
N TYR A 286 -0.19 -13.67 10.08
CA TYR A 286 -0.18 -13.89 11.52
C TYR A 286 1.27 -13.97 12.02
N ARG A 287 1.50 -13.64 13.28
CA ARG A 287 2.87 -13.62 13.85
C ARG A 287 3.42 -15.00 14.11
N ALA A 288 2.56 -15.90 14.55
CA ALA A 288 2.90 -17.24 15.00
C ALA A 288 1.70 -18.17 14.80
N GLN A 289 1.93 -19.48 14.91
CA GLN A 289 0.87 -20.49 14.78
C GLN A 289 -0.29 -20.23 15.74
N GLY A 290 -0.01 -19.83 16.98
CA GLY A 290 -1.04 -19.54 17.97
C GLY A 290 -1.91 -18.31 17.67
N ASN A 291 -1.51 -17.48 16.70
CA ASN A 291 -2.28 -16.33 16.26
C ASN A 291 -3.13 -16.63 15.01
N VAL A 292 -2.96 -17.81 14.40
CA VAL A 292 -3.79 -18.25 13.27
C VAL A 292 -5.19 -18.57 13.81
N PRO A 293 -6.27 -18.03 13.22
CA PRO A 293 -7.63 -18.32 13.66
C PRO A 293 -7.95 -19.82 13.62
N SER A 294 -8.65 -20.31 14.63
CA SER A 294 -9.07 -21.74 14.71
C SER A 294 -9.93 -22.19 13.54
N GLN A 295 -10.58 -21.24 12.84
CA GLN A 295 -11.37 -21.47 11.63
C GLN A 295 -10.50 -21.79 10.39
N LEU A 296 -9.18 -21.64 10.50
CA LEU A 296 -8.20 -21.91 9.43
C LEU A 296 -7.25 -23.07 9.84
N PRO A 297 -7.76 -24.26 10.11
CA PRO A 297 -6.92 -25.39 10.51
C PRO A 297 -5.95 -25.76 9.39
N GLY A 298 -4.68 -25.98 9.73
CA GLY A 298 -3.64 -26.31 8.74
C GLY A 298 -3.22 -25.12 7.85
N PHE A 299 -3.42 -23.88 8.29
CA PHE A 299 -3.01 -22.69 7.55
C PHE A 299 -1.54 -22.78 7.10
N GLN A 300 -1.31 -22.54 5.82
CA GLN A 300 0.01 -22.47 5.20
C GLN A 300 0.15 -21.09 4.56
N SER A 301 1.13 -20.31 5.01
CA SER A 301 1.41 -19.02 4.41
C SER A 301 2.04 -19.17 3.02
N THR A 302 1.50 -18.46 2.02
CA THR A 302 2.14 -18.33 0.70
C THR A 302 3.45 -17.53 0.75
N TYR A 303 3.73 -16.90 1.89
CA TYR A 303 4.98 -16.15 2.16
C TYR A 303 6.06 -17.00 2.84
N ASN A 304 5.74 -18.24 3.24
CA ASN A 304 6.68 -19.11 3.95
C ASN A 304 7.92 -19.41 3.11
N THR A 305 9.04 -18.77 3.46
CA THR A 305 10.32 -18.89 2.75
C THR A 305 11.07 -20.21 2.97
N TYR A 306 10.53 -21.13 3.74
CA TYR A 306 10.93 -22.54 3.75
C TYR A 306 10.35 -23.30 2.55
N ASN A 307 9.23 -22.85 1.99
CA ASN A 307 8.52 -23.53 0.90
C ASN A 307 8.74 -22.86 -0.47
N ILE A 308 9.10 -21.57 -0.49
CA ILE A 308 9.33 -20.80 -1.73
C ILE A 308 10.81 -20.49 -1.92
N THR A 309 11.23 -20.32 -3.18
CA THR A 309 12.57 -19.84 -3.55
C THR A 309 12.55 -18.32 -3.68
N GLY A 310 13.55 -17.66 -3.11
CA GLY A 310 13.68 -16.20 -3.17
C GLY A 310 12.78 -15.45 -2.19
N LEU A 311 12.48 -14.20 -2.52
CA LEU A 311 11.64 -13.31 -1.70
C LEU A 311 10.14 -13.64 -1.86
N PRO A 312 9.34 -13.50 -0.81
CA PRO A 312 7.89 -13.60 -0.91
C PRO A 312 7.29 -12.49 -1.77
N ALA A 313 5.96 -12.55 -1.98
CA ALA A 313 5.22 -11.62 -2.85
C ALA A 313 5.30 -10.16 -2.41
N GLY A 314 5.61 -9.88 -1.16
CA GLY A 314 5.74 -8.52 -0.64
C GLY A 314 6.26 -8.47 0.79
N PRO A 315 6.33 -7.27 1.39
CA PRO A 315 6.74 -7.10 2.79
C PRO A 315 5.87 -7.89 3.77
N ILE A 316 6.44 -8.23 4.93
CA ILE A 316 5.76 -8.94 6.03
C ILE A 316 5.51 -8.03 7.24
N CYS A 317 6.01 -6.82 7.22
CA CYS A 317 5.82 -5.79 8.24
C CYS A 317 6.30 -4.44 7.72
N SER A 318 6.07 -3.38 8.47
CA SER A 318 6.59 -2.04 8.22
C SER A 318 8.02 -1.92 8.79
N PRO A 319 9.07 -1.88 7.93
CA PRO A 319 10.45 -1.79 8.39
C PRO A 319 10.82 -0.37 8.83
N SER A 320 11.82 -0.26 9.70
CA SER A 320 12.50 1.00 9.99
C SER A 320 13.39 1.46 8.83
N VAL A 321 13.83 2.73 8.86
CA VAL A 321 14.80 3.26 7.88
C VAL A 321 16.11 2.49 7.96
N GLU A 322 16.56 2.09 9.14
CA GLU A 322 17.80 1.33 9.36
C GLU A 322 17.72 -0.05 8.70
N SER A 323 16.58 -0.73 8.76
CA SER A 323 16.37 -2.01 8.08
C SER A 323 16.32 -1.84 6.55
N ILE A 324 15.75 -0.73 6.06
CA ILE A 324 15.79 -0.39 4.63
C ILE A 324 17.25 -0.13 4.20
N GLN A 325 18.01 0.63 4.97
CA GLN A 325 19.42 0.90 4.69
C GLN A 325 20.28 -0.37 4.71
N ALA A 326 20.02 -1.29 5.63
CA ALA A 326 20.72 -2.58 5.69
C ALA A 326 20.39 -3.47 4.45
N ALA A 327 19.15 -3.46 3.98
CA ALA A 327 18.76 -4.17 2.76
C ALA A 327 19.37 -3.55 1.49
N LEU A 328 19.57 -2.22 1.46
CA LEU A 328 20.23 -1.51 0.36
C LEU A 328 21.74 -1.72 0.37
N ASN A 329 22.35 -1.74 1.56
CA ASN A 329 23.78 -1.79 1.78
C ASN A 329 24.13 -2.95 2.74
N PRO A 330 23.91 -4.21 2.32
CA PRO A 330 24.27 -5.37 3.14
C PRO A 330 25.79 -5.41 3.37
N ALA A 331 26.22 -5.99 4.48
CA ALA A 331 27.63 -6.21 4.73
C ALA A 331 28.24 -7.12 3.64
N SER A 332 29.50 -6.89 3.31
CA SER A 332 30.23 -7.74 2.36
C SER A 332 30.79 -8.95 3.10
N THR A 333 30.05 -10.06 3.14
CA THR A 333 30.40 -11.29 3.82
C THR A 333 30.14 -12.51 2.95
N ASN A 334 30.69 -13.65 3.37
CA ASN A 334 30.39 -14.96 2.79
C ASN A 334 29.41 -15.77 3.65
N TYR A 335 28.69 -15.13 4.57
CA TYR A 335 27.76 -15.82 5.44
C TYR A 335 26.50 -16.27 4.69
N TYR A 336 26.08 -17.51 4.98
CA TYR A 336 24.84 -18.12 4.49
C TYR A 336 23.90 -18.55 5.61
N TYR A 337 24.39 -18.57 6.86
CA TYR A 337 23.67 -19.02 8.05
C TYR A 337 23.83 -18.03 9.18
N PHE A 338 22.81 -17.92 10.01
CA PHE A 338 22.88 -17.18 11.27
C PHE A 338 21.89 -17.76 12.28
N CYS A 339 22.18 -17.57 13.56
CA CYS A 339 21.26 -17.83 14.66
C CYS A 339 21.46 -16.80 15.76
N HIS A 340 20.51 -16.75 16.69
CA HIS A 340 20.59 -15.92 17.87
C HIS A 340 20.62 -16.80 19.12
N SER A 341 21.51 -16.49 20.06
CA SER A 341 21.46 -17.11 21.38
C SER A 341 20.27 -16.58 22.19
N ALA A 342 19.94 -17.27 23.30
CA ALA A 342 18.96 -16.81 24.26
C ALA A 342 19.31 -15.44 24.88
N ALA A 343 20.58 -15.06 24.88
CA ALA A 343 21.04 -13.72 25.31
C ALA A 343 20.96 -12.66 24.23
N GLY A 344 20.47 -12.99 23.02
CA GLY A 344 20.33 -12.04 21.89
C GLY A 344 21.61 -11.80 21.10
N ASN A 345 22.68 -12.57 21.32
CA ASN A 345 23.89 -12.49 20.51
C ASN A 345 23.69 -13.22 19.18
N SER A 346 24.17 -12.61 18.10
CA SER A 346 24.08 -13.16 16.74
C SER A 346 25.37 -13.90 16.39
N TYR A 347 25.22 -15.08 15.80
CA TYR A 347 26.30 -15.91 15.28
C TYR A 347 26.06 -16.13 13.79
N PHE A 348 27.14 -16.03 13.00
CA PHE A 348 27.12 -16.15 11.56
C PHE A 348 28.05 -17.22 11.07
N ALA A 349 27.66 -17.97 10.04
CA ALA A 349 28.47 -19.07 9.51
C ALA A 349 28.42 -19.08 7.97
N GLU A 350 29.50 -19.55 7.34
CA GLU A 350 29.62 -19.73 5.88
C GLU A 350 29.07 -21.07 5.43
N THR A 351 29.18 -22.11 6.28
CA THR A 351 28.72 -23.47 5.96
C THR A 351 27.76 -23.99 7.03
N LEU A 352 27.00 -25.05 6.69
CA LEU A 352 26.08 -25.69 7.62
C LEU A 352 26.79 -26.36 8.79
N GLU A 353 27.99 -26.88 8.58
CA GLU A 353 28.79 -27.53 9.65
C GLU A 353 29.25 -26.52 10.71
N GLN A 354 29.48 -25.27 10.32
CA GLN A 354 29.83 -24.18 11.25
C GLN A 354 28.62 -23.65 12.02
N HIS A 355 27.41 -23.77 11.42
CA HIS A 355 26.15 -23.32 11.98
C HIS A 355 25.58 -24.29 12.99
#